data_c08c4d55210a81ff2d83e9ffcdcf1703
#
_entry.id   c08c4d55210a81ff2d83e9ffcdcf1703
#
_cell.length_a   1.000
_cell.length_b   1.000
_cell.length_c   1.000
_cell.angle_alpha   90.00
_cell.angle_beta   90.00
_cell.angle_gamma   90.00
#
_symmetry.space_group_name_H-M   'P 1'
#
loop_
_entity.id
_entity.type
_entity.pdbx_description
1 polymer ?
#
loop_
_entity_poly.entity_id
_entity_poly.type
_entity_poly.pdbx_seq_one_letter_code
_entity_poly.pdbx_strand_id
1 'polypeptide(L)'
;MCGIVCALDLKQSSDLLRPQILEMSKKVRHRGPDWNGIHCGKNVLLAHERLAIVDPASGNQPIYSDDKNLILAANGEIYNHQELRTQLDSNYYFQTNSDCEIILALYKEKGVDFIDDLNGIFGFVLYDEKNDEYLIARDHMGIIPLYMGWDKHGTFYISSELKALEGICNKIKIFPPGHFMSSKDNSLVKWYERDWMHFDSVKDNSTNLDDLQIALENAVHRQLMSDVPYGVLSVSYTHLR
;
A
#
# COMPACT_ATOMS: atom_id res chain seq x y z
N MET A 1 -0.68 10.34 -5.67
CA MET A 1 -0.30 9.01 -5.12
C MET A 1 1.05 9.12 -4.46
N CYS A 2 1.17 8.60 -3.25
CA CYS A 2 2.37 8.67 -2.42
C CYS A 2 3.56 7.86 -2.98
N GLY A 3 4.71 7.94 -2.32
CA GLY A 3 5.88 7.11 -2.56
C GLY A 3 6.39 6.46 -1.29
N ILE A 4 6.69 5.17 -1.34
CA ILE A 4 7.34 4.46 -0.23
C ILE A 4 8.70 3.94 -0.65
N VAL A 5 9.64 3.94 0.29
CA VAL A 5 10.95 3.28 0.19
C VAL A 5 11.26 2.65 1.54
N CYS A 6 11.37 1.34 1.56
CA CYS A 6 11.59 0.58 2.78
C CYS A 6 12.83 -0.30 2.64
N ALA A 7 13.57 -0.47 3.73
CA ALA A 7 14.61 -1.49 3.86
C ALA A 7 14.26 -2.40 5.04
N LEU A 8 14.32 -3.68 4.82
CA LEU A 8 13.90 -4.75 5.70
C LEU A 8 15.06 -5.76 5.87
N ASP A 9 15.03 -6.54 6.93
CA ASP A 9 16.08 -7.52 7.20
C ASP A 9 17.48 -6.89 7.15
N LEU A 10 17.67 -5.75 7.80
CA LEU A 10 18.89 -4.96 7.74
C LEU A 10 20.12 -5.80 8.11
N LYS A 11 21.14 -5.73 7.26
CA LYS A 11 22.45 -6.39 7.53
C LYS A 11 23.49 -5.43 8.10
N GLN A 12 23.10 -4.16 8.24
CA GLN A 12 23.88 -3.08 8.87
C GLN A 12 22.93 -2.30 9.78
N SER A 13 23.50 -1.49 10.68
CA SER A 13 22.65 -0.69 11.57
C SER A 13 21.78 0.29 10.78
N SER A 14 20.59 0.56 11.29
CA SER A 14 19.64 1.52 10.71
C SER A 14 20.27 2.92 10.56
N ASP A 15 21.11 3.34 11.50
CA ASP A 15 21.82 4.63 11.45
C ASP A 15 22.74 4.74 10.23
N LEU A 16 23.46 3.67 9.88
CA LEU A 16 24.33 3.65 8.70
C LEU A 16 23.54 3.66 7.39
N LEU A 17 22.40 3.00 7.34
CA LEU A 17 21.58 2.90 6.12
C LEU A 17 20.62 4.09 5.97
N ARG A 18 20.31 4.80 7.04
CA ARG A 18 19.38 5.94 7.01
C ARG A 18 19.70 7.00 5.94
N PRO A 19 20.95 7.47 5.77
CA PRO A 19 21.27 8.42 4.70
C PRO A 19 20.97 7.87 3.31
N GLN A 20 21.26 6.59 3.05
CA GLN A 20 20.95 5.93 1.78
C GLN A 20 19.44 5.88 1.52
N ILE A 21 18.65 5.48 2.52
CA ILE A 21 17.18 5.44 2.39
C ILE A 21 16.60 6.83 2.11
N LEU A 22 17.12 7.88 2.74
CA LEU A 22 16.70 9.24 2.46
C LEU A 22 17.01 9.68 1.02
N GLU A 23 18.19 9.32 0.48
CA GLU A 23 18.51 9.59 -0.93
C GLU A 23 17.62 8.78 -1.89
N MET A 24 17.30 7.54 -1.56
CA MET A 24 16.35 6.72 -2.33
C MET A 24 14.93 7.32 -2.27
N SER A 25 14.48 7.80 -1.11
CA SER A 25 13.18 8.44 -0.92
C SER A 25 13.05 9.72 -1.75
N LYS A 26 14.09 10.56 -1.80
CA LYS A 26 14.12 11.74 -2.67
C LYS A 26 13.84 11.44 -4.14
N LYS A 27 14.25 10.27 -4.64
CA LYS A 27 13.97 9.85 -6.03
C LYS A 27 12.47 9.66 -6.32
N VAL A 28 11.65 9.43 -5.28
CA VAL A 28 10.20 9.25 -5.40
C VAL A 28 9.38 10.42 -4.86
N ARG A 29 10.03 11.53 -4.43
CA ARG A 29 9.39 12.72 -3.85
C ARG A 29 8.36 13.39 -4.78
N HIS A 30 8.53 13.30 -6.10
CA HIS A 30 7.55 13.84 -7.07
C HIS A 30 6.17 13.17 -6.95
N ARG A 31 6.08 11.99 -6.33
CA ARG A 31 4.82 11.30 -6.06
C ARG A 31 4.08 11.88 -4.86
N GLY A 32 4.80 12.42 -3.89
CA GLY A 32 4.25 12.91 -2.64
C GLY A 32 5.04 14.12 -2.12
N PRO A 33 4.80 15.32 -2.69
CA PRO A 33 5.59 16.51 -2.37
C PRO A 33 5.19 17.20 -1.06
N ASP A 34 4.05 16.81 -0.45
CA ASP A 34 3.45 17.58 0.66
C ASP A 34 4.13 17.30 2.00
N TRP A 35 4.57 16.08 2.22
CA TRP A 35 5.21 15.67 3.48
C TRP A 35 6.15 14.50 3.26
N ASN A 36 7.17 14.38 4.11
CA ASN A 36 7.99 13.18 4.20
C ASN A 36 8.16 12.74 5.65
N GLY A 37 8.25 11.43 5.86
CA GLY A 37 8.52 10.82 7.15
C GLY A 37 9.38 9.59 7.02
N ILE A 38 10.09 9.26 8.09
CA ILE A 38 10.90 8.03 8.18
C ILE A 38 10.78 7.43 9.57
N HIS A 39 10.52 6.14 9.62
CA HIS A 39 10.70 5.32 10.82
C HIS A 39 12.02 4.58 10.73
N CYS A 40 12.78 4.58 11.84
CA CYS A 40 14.05 3.88 11.98
C CYS A 40 13.93 2.89 13.14
N GLY A 41 13.63 1.65 12.82
CA GLY A 41 13.62 0.53 13.76
C GLY A 41 14.96 -0.20 13.81
N LYS A 42 15.02 -1.27 14.58
CA LYS A 42 16.23 -2.09 14.73
C LYS A 42 16.61 -2.80 13.42
N ASN A 43 15.63 -3.44 12.76
CA ASN A 43 15.82 -4.24 11.54
C ASN A 43 15.07 -3.69 10.33
N VAL A 44 14.56 -2.44 10.43
CA VAL A 44 13.72 -1.82 9.41
C VAL A 44 13.97 -0.33 9.28
N LEU A 45 13.84 0.17 8.06
CA LEU A 45 13.70 1.58 7.73
C LEU A 45 12.49 1.75 6.81
N LEU A 46 11.52 2.58 7.20
CA LEU A 46 10.33 2.86 6.40
C LEU A 46 10.30 4.35 6.09
N ALA A 47 10.53 4.73 4.84
CA ALA A 47 10.43 6.11 4.38
C ALA A 47 9.19 6.29 3.52
N HIS A 48 8.52 7.43 3.69
CA HIS A 48 7.29 7.78 3.00
C HIS A 48 7.35 9.22 2.48
N GLU A 49 6.97 9.41 1.21
CA GLU A 49 6.73 10.70 0.56
C GLU A 49 5.22 10.83 0.32
N ARG A 50 4.58 11.80 0.97
CA ARG A 50 3.11 11.90 1.05
C ARG A 50 2.54 12.89 0.05
N LEU A 51 1.50 12.46 -0.68
CA LEU A 51 0.50 13.30 -1.30
C LEU A 51 -0.75 13.27 -0.41
N ALA A 52 -1.11 14.40 0.19
CA ALA A 52 -2.16 14.49 1.18
C ALA A 52 -3.53 14.61 0.52
N ILE A 53 -4.26 13.51 0.37
CA ILE A 53 -5.60 13.45 -0.24
C ILE A 53 -6.66 13.24 0.83
N VAL A 54 -6.50 12.22 1.69
CA VAL A 54 -7.36 11.95 2.83
C VAL A 54 -6.63 12.36 4.10
N ASP A 55 -7.33 13.04 4.99
CA ASP A 55 -6.82 13.57 6.25
C ASP A 55 -5.52 14.38 6.11
N PRO A 56 -5.52 15.51 5.37
CA PRO A 56 -4.32 16.32 5.19
C PRO A 56 -3.66 16.76 6.50
N ALA A 57 -4.46 16.92 7.56
CA ALA A 57 -4.02 17.49 8.83
C ALA A 57 -3.28 16.48 9.73
N SER A 58 -3.80 15.24 9.87
CA SER A 58 -3.26 14.28 10.84
C SER A 58 -2.75 12.97 10.23
N GLY A 59 -3.07 12.65 8.97
CA GLY A 59 -2.69 11.40 8.31
C GLY A 59 -1.22 11.30 7.87
N ASN A 60 -0.29 11.86 8.62
CA ASN A 60 1.14 11.77 8.31
C ASN A 60 1.63 10.33 8.40
N GLN A 61 2.53 9.96 7.47
CA GLN A 61 3.09 8.60 7.40
C GLN A 61 4.62 8.62 7.61
N PRO A 62 5.21 7.53 8.13
CA PRO A 62 4.56 6.27 8.55
C PRO A 62 3.52 6.46 9.65
N ILE A 63 2.40 5.70 9.57
CA ILE A 63 1.33 5.71 10.58
C ILE A 63 1.71 4.71 11.68
N TYR A 64 1.41 5.04 12.93
CA TYR A 64 1.66 4.21 14.10
C TYR A 64 0.33 3.79 14.73
N SER A 65 0.27 2.55 15.24
CA SER A 65 -0.79 2.15 16.16
C SER A 65 -0.70 2.95 17.47
N ASP A 66 -1.77 2.93 18.26
CA ASP A 66 -1.86 3.60 19.57
C ASP A 66 -0.74 3.19 20.54
N ASP A 67 -0.38 1.91 20.54
CA ASP A 67 0.71 1.33 21.33
C ASP A 67 2.10 1.44 20.66
N LYS A 68 2.15 2.01 19.45
CA LYS A 68 3.34 2.21 18.61
C LYS A 68 4.08 0.92 18.23
N ASN A 69 3.47 -0.23 18.41
CA ASN A 69 4.07 -1.52 18.02
C ASN A 69 3.92 -1.82 16.54
N LEU A 70 2.86 -1.30 15.91
CA LEU A 70 2.64 -1.46 14.47
C LEU A 70 2.94 -0.16 13.73
N ILE A 71 3.72 -0.25 12.67
CA ILE A 71 4.15 0.88 11.86
C ILE A 71 3.79 0.59 10.39
N LEU A 72 3.14 1.54 9.73
CA LEU A 72 2.68 1.39 8.35
C LEU A 72 3.26 2.47 7.44
N ALA A 73 3.85 2.04 6.34
CA ALA A 73 4.12 2.88 5.18
C ALA A 73 3.26 2.40 4.01
N ALA A 74 2.25 3.18 3.61
CA ALA A 74 1.29 2.83 2.58
C ALA A 74 1.22 3.88 1.48
N ASN A 75 1.18 3.41 0.24
CA ASN A 75 0.79 4.20 -0.92
C ASN A 75 -0.50 3.61 -1.46
N GLY A 76 -1.60 4.33 -1.35
CA GLY A 76 -2.91 3.83 -1.79
C GLY A 76 -4.08 4.58 -1.18
N GLU A 77 -5.26 4.06 -1.46
CA GLU A 77 -6.55 4.52 -0.97
C GLU A 77 -7.41 3.30 -0.63
N ILE A 78 -7.96 3.25 0.57
CA ILE A 78 -8.84 2.18 1.04
C ILE A 78 -10.29 2.71 1.06
N TYR A 79 -11.04 2.44 0.02
CA TYR A 79 -12.34 3.05 -0.24
C TYR A 79 -13.42 2.66 0.78
N ASN A 80 -13.36 1.46 1.34
CA ASN A 80 -14.31 0.97 2.34
C ASN A 80 -13.85 1.15 3.80
N HIS A 81 -12.85 2.01 4.06
CA HIS A 81 -12.27 2.17 5.40
C HIS A 81 -13.30 2.56 6.47
N GLN A 82 -14.29 3.39 6.12
CA GLN A 82 -15.33 3.82 7.07
C GLN A 82 -16.24 2.65 7.48
N GLU A 83 -16.64 1.82 6.51
CA GLU A 83 -17.41 0.61 6.76
C GLU A 83 -16.63 -0.36 7.65
N LEU A 84 -15.38 -0.63 7.29
CA LEU A 84 -14.51 -1.52 8.06
C LEU A 84 -14.30 -1.02 9.50
N ARG A 85 -14.16 0.30 9.72
CA ARG A 85 -14.08 0.88 11.07
C ARG A 85 -15.29 0.55 11.93
N THR A 86 -16.49 0.46 11.34
CA THR A 86 -17.73 0.12 12.08
C THR A 86 -17.88 -1.37 12.34
N GLN A 87 -17.17 -2.21 11.63
CA GLN A 87 -17.22 -3.68 11.73
C GLN A 87 -16.14 -4.27 12.66
N LEU A 88 -15.20 -3.44 13.14
CA LEU A 88 -14.18 -3.90 14.07
C LEU A 88 -14.80 -4.31 15.40
N ASP A 89 -14.49 -5.52 15.86
CA ASP A 89 -14.83 -6.02 17.18
C ASP A 89 -13.85 -5.55 18.27
N SER A 90 -12.66 -5.13 17.84
CA SER A 90 -11.57 -4.71 18.71
C SER A 90 -11.70 -3.25 19.15
N ASN A 91 -11.27 -2.94 20.38
CA ASN A 91 -11.10 -1.58 20.88
C ASN A 91 -9.82 -0.92 20.28
N TYR A 92 -9.70 -0.87 18.93
CA TYR A 92 -8.60 -0.14 18.32
C TYR A 92 -8.84 1.37 18.44
N TYR A 93 -7.83 2.09 18.93
CA TYR A 93 -7.92 3.54 19.09
C TYR A 93 -7.25 4.24 17.90
N PHE A 94 -8.04 4.72 16.95
CA PHE A 94 -7.55 5.43 15.77
C PHE A 94 -6.86 6.74 16.15
N GLN A 95 -5.67 6.96 15.64
CA GLN A 95 -4.86 8.16 15.87
C GLN A 95 -5.10 9.21 14.79
N THR A 96 -5.61 8.81 13.63
CA THR A 96 -5.84 9.66 12.45
C THR A 96 -7.20 9.36 11.82
N ASN A 97 -7.61 10.22 10.89
CA ASN A 97 -8.74 9.94 10.01
C ASN A 97 -8.29 9.36 8.66
N SER A 98 -6.99 9.08 8.50
CA SER A 98 -6.48 8.44 7.29
C SER A 98 -7.19 7.10 7.04
N ASP A 99 -7.56 6.89 5.79
CA ASP A 99 -8.13 5.63 5.31
C ASP A 99 -7.17 4.46 5.50
N CYS A 100 -5.86 4.71 5.33
CA CYS A 100 -4.84 3.67 5.45
C CYS A 100 -4.66 3.16 6.89
N GLU A 101 -5.04 3.92 7.93
CA GLU A 101 -4.88 3.44 9.32
C GLU A 101 -5.73 2.21 9.62
N ILE A 102 -6.81 1.95 8.86
CA ILE A 102 -7.62 0.74 8.99
C ILE A 102 -6.79 -0.55 8.83
N ILE A 103 -5.71 -0.50 8.05
CA ILE A 103 -4.79 -1.63 7.85
C ILE A 103 -4.18 -2.08 9.17
N LEU A 104 -3.78 -1.13 10.04
CA LEU A 104 -3.21 -1.44 11.36
C LEU A 104 -4.25 -2.10 12.28
N ALA A 105 -5.47 -1.55 12.29
CA ALA A 105 -6.56 -2.07 13.10
C ALA A 105 -6.95 -3.50 12.71
N LEU A 106 -7.11 -3.74 11.41
CA LEU A 106 -7.45 -5.05 10.87
C LEU A 106 -6.33 -6.08 11.09
N TYR A 107 -5.06 -5.68 10.91
CA TYR A 107 -3.93 -6.56 11.19
C TYR A 107 -3.88 -6.98 12.66
N LYS A 108 -4.17 -6.06 13.59
CA LYS A 108 -4.22 -6.34 15.03
C LYS A 108 -5.33 -7.33 15.37
N GLU A 109 -6.44 -7.32 14.65
CA GLU A 109 -7.61 -8.16 14.88
C GLU A 109 -7.52 -9.53 14.17
N LYS A 110 -7.13 -9.53 12.88
CA LYS A 110 -7.25 -10.71 11.99
C LYS A 110 -5.90 -11.25 11.50
N GLY A 111 -4.78 -10.65 11.90
CA GLY A 111 -3.47 -11.02 11.32
C GLY A 111 -3.43 -10.72 9.82
N VAL A 112 -2.95 -11.66 8.99
CA VAL A 112 -2.83 -11.49 7.53
C VAL A 112 -4.15 -11.70 6.78
N ASP A 113 -5.15 -12.27 7.39
CA ASP A 113 -6.42 -12.67 6.75
C ASP A 113 -7.30 -11.48 6.37
N PHE A 114 -6.99 -10.28 6.87
CA PHE A 114 -7.75 -9.06 6.56
C PHE A 114 -7.57 -8.55 5.12
N ILE A 115 -6.54 -8.99 4.40
CA ILE A 115 -6.16 -8.35 3.11
C ILE A 115 -7.30 -8.45 2.09
N ASP A 116 -8.08 -9.54 2.10
CA ASP A 116 -9.23 -9.72 1.20
C ASP A 116 -10.45 -8.85 1.56
N ASP A 117 -10.49 -8.28 2.77
CA ASP A 117 -11.53 -7.33 3.19
C ASP A 117 -11.32 -5.94 2.57
N LEU A 118 -10.10 -5.63 2.10
CA LEU A 118 -9.76 -4.31 1.59
C LEU A 118 -10.34 -4.06 0.19
N ASN A 119 -11.18 -3.04 0.07
CA ASN A 119 -11.59 -2.50 -1.22
C ASN A 119 -10.80 -1.22 -1.48
N GLY A 120 -9.80 -1.30 -2.36
CA GLY A 120 -8.91 -0.18 -2.59
C GLY A 120 -7.82 -0.45 -3.62
N ILE A 121 -7.00 0.56 -3.82
CA ILE A 121 -5.73 0.48 -4.56
C ILE A 121 -4.60 0.70 -3.56
N PHE A 122 -3.68 -0.22 -3.45
CA PHE A 122 -2.64 -0.13 -2.42
C PHE A 122 -1.36 -0.90 -2.72
N GLY A 123 -0.28 -0.38 -2.16
CA GLY A 123 0.97 -1.08 -1.94
C GLY A 123 1.53 -0.61 -0.60
N PHE A 124 1.72 -1.51 0.35
CA PHE A 124 2.15 -1.13 1.68
C PHE A 124 3.19 -2.08 2.29
N VAL A 125 3.90 -1.55 3.27
CA VAL A 125 4.74 -2.29 4.21
C VAL A 125 4.26 -1.97 5.61
N LEU A 126 3.83 -3.00 6.33
CA LEU A 126 3.50 -2.96 7.75
C LEU A 126 4.62 -3.65 8.51
N TYR A 127 5.07 -3.06 9.59
CA TYR A 127 6.09 -3.61 10.49
C TYR A 127 5.55 -3.74 11.90
N ASP A 128 5.71 -4.93 12.48
CA ASP A 128 5.44 -5.23 13.88
C ASP A 128 6.77 -5.19 14.65
N GLU A 129 7.00 -4.09 15.34
CA GLU A 129 8.26 -3.86 16.07
C GLU A 129 8.43 -4.81 17.26
N LYS A 130 7.32 -5.22 17.88
CA LYS A 130 7.34 -6.13 19.01
C LYS A 130 7.82 -7.53 18.63
N ASN A 131 7.35 -8.01 17.47
CA ASN A 131 7.67 -9.36 16.99
C ASN A 131 8.82 -9.36 15.99
N ASP A 132 9.30 -8.18 15.54
CA ASP A 132 10.29 -8.01 14.48
C ASP A 132 9.84 -8.69 13.17
N GLU A 133 8.56 -8.48 12.83
CA GLU A 133 7.91 -9.07 11.67
C GLU A 133 7.43 -8.00 10.70
N TYR A 134 7.38 -8.32 9.42
CA TYR A 134 6.78 -7.42 8.43
C TYR A 134 5.76 -8.14 7.54
N LEU A 135 4.81 -7.35 7.03
CA LEU A 135 3.85 -7.73 6.02
C LEU A 135 3.90 -6.73 4.87
N ILE A 136 4.05 -7.24 3.65
CA ILE A 136 4.01 -6.46 2.42
C ILE A 136 2.81 -6.95 1.62
N ALA A 137 1.97 -6.02 1.11
CA ALA A 137 0.88 -6.41 0.22
C ALA A 137 0.68 -5.41 -0.90
N ARG A 138 0.11 -5.89 -2.00
CA ARG A 138 -0.23 -5.10 -3.18
C ARG A 138 -1.62 -5.42 -3.67
N ASP A 139 -2.34 -4.39 -4.12
CA ASP A 139 -3.69 -4.53 -4.68
C ASP A 139 -3.77 -5.55 -5.82
N HIS A 140 -4.96 -6.10 -6.02
CA HIS A 140 -5.18 -7.21 -6.94
C HIS A 140 -5.00 -6.85 -8.43
N MET A 141 -5.22 -5.58 -8.80
CA MET A 141 -5.00 -5.09 -10.16
C MET A 141 -3.57 -4.60 -10.38
N GLY A 142 -2.83 -4.33 -9.29
CA GLY A 142 -1.49 -3.74 -9.35
C GLY A 142 -1.49 -2.29 -9.82
N ILE A 143 -2.56 -1.55 -9.52
CA ILE A 143 -2.68 -0.12 -9.85
C ILE A 143 -1.56 0.66 -9.17
N ILE A 144 -1.29 0.34 -7.90
CA ILE A 144 -0.15 0.89 -7.20
C ILE A 144 1.12 0.14 -7.61
N PRO A 145 2.13 0.84 -8.17
CA PRO A 145 3.39 0.20 -8.49
C PRO A 145 4.15 -0.17 -7.21
N LEU A 146 4.73 -1.37 -7.20
CA LEU A 146 5.55 -1.86 -6.11
C LEU A 146 6.66 -2.75 -6.65
N TYR A 147 7.91 -2.48 -6.22
CA TYR A 147 9.10 -3.20 -6.61
C TYR A 147 9.82 -3.71 -5.37
N MET A 148 10.47 -4.86 -5.50
CA MET A 148 11.28 -5.48 -4.48
C MET A 148 12.70 -5.71 -4.99
N GLY A 149 13.69 -5.55 -4.12
CA GLY A 149 15.09 -5.72 -4.50
C GLY A 149 15.97 -6.16 -3.34
N TRP A 150 17.17 -6.67 -3.67
CA TRP A 150 18.17 -7.09 -2.69
C TRP A 150 19.51 -6.49 -3.05
N ASP A 151 20.18 -5.95 -2.04
CA ASP A 151 21.56 -5.48 -2.21
C ASP A 151 22.57 -6.63 -2.12
N LYS A 152 23.85 -6.29 -2.29
CA LYS A 152 24.96 -7.25 -2.21
C LYS A 152 25.15 -7.88 -0.82
N HIS A 153 24.59 -7.28 0.22
CA HIS A 153 24.68 -7.75 1.60
C HIS A 153 23.48 -8.61 2.00
N GLY A 154 22.42 -8.62 1.17
CA GLY A 154 21.18 -9.36 1.42
C GLY A 154 20.12 -8.55 2.16
N THR A 155 20.30 -7.22 2.31
CA THR A 155 19.23 -6.33 2.78
C THR A 155 18.13 -6.31 1.74
N PHE A 156 16.88 -6.43 2.20
CA PHE A 156 15.69 -6.46 1.35
C PHE A 156 15.05 -5.09 1.26
N TYR A 157 14.75 -4.64 0.05
CA TYR A 157 14.19 -3.32 -0.22
C TYR A 157 12.84 -3.41 -0.92
N ILE A 158 11.93 -2.52 -0.55
CA ILE A 158 10.64 -2.28 -1.21
C ILE A 158 10.58 -0.82 -1.64
N SER A 159 10.09 -0.57 -2.85
CA SER A 159 9.89 0.80 -3.34
C SER A 159 8.72 0.91 -4.30
N SER A 160 8.07 2.08 -4.29
CA SER A 160 7.03 2.44 -5.27
C SER A 160 7.57 2.54 -6.70
N GLU A 161 8.86 2.87 -6.88
CA GLU A 161 9.44 3.01 -8.22
C GLU A 161 10.82 2.33 -8.34
N LEU A 162 11.02 1.68 -9.47
CA LEU A 162 12.25 0.95 -9.78
C LEU A 162 13.51 1.83 -9.65
N LYS A 163 13.46 3.09 -10.11
CA LYS A 163 14.61 4.01 -10.09
C LYS A 163 15.17 4.26 -8.68
N ALA A 164 14.36 4.07 -7.63
CA ALA A 164 14.87 4.21 -6.27
C ALA A 164 15.80 3.05 -5.89
N LEU A 165 15.61 1.88 -6.48
CA LEU A 165 16.39 0.67 -6.23
C LEU A 165 17.65 0.58 -7.11
N GLU A 166 17.69 1.33 -8.22
CA GLU A 166 18.82 1.33 -9.15
C GLU A 166 20.11 1.85 -8.50
N GLY A 167 21.19 1.12 -8.72
CA GLY A 167 22.51 1.40 -8.14
C GLY A 167 22.68 0.93 -6.69
N ILE A 168 21.61 0.47 -6.04
CA ILE A 168 21.60 -0.07 -4.68
C ILE A 168 21.41 -1.60 -4.73
N CYS A 169 20.37 -2.06 -5.43
CA CYS A 169 20.01 -3.47 -5.49
C CYS A 169 20.67 -4.16 -6.68
N ASN A 170 21.21 -5.35 -6.43
CA ASN A 170 21.81 -6.23 -7.46
C ASN A 170 20.74 -7.07 -8.16
N LYS A 171 19.61 -7.28 -7.51
CA LYS A 171 18.45 -8.01 -8.02
C LYS A 171 17.20 -7.21 -7.75
N ILE A 172 16.43 -6.93 -8.79
CA ILE A 172 15.17 -6.20 -8.69
C ILE A 172 14.08 -7.02 -9.38
N LYS A 173 12.88 -7.05 -8.77
CA LYS A 173 11.69 -7.69 -9.30
C LYS A 173 10.49 -6.79 -9.08
N ILE A 174 9.45 -6.96 -9.90
CA ILE A 174 8.11 -6.41 -9.61
C ILE A 174 7.51 -7.24 -8.47
N PHE A 175 6.93 -6.57 -7.47
CA PHE A 175 6.07 -7.23 -6.50
C PHE A 175 4.74 -7.57 -7.21
N PRO A 176 4.33 -8.84 -7.29
CA PRO A 176 3.19 -9.21 -8.13
C PRO A 176 1.86 -8.65 -7.58
N PRO A 177 0.91 -8.26 -8.47
CA PRO A 177 -0.45 -7.89 -8.09
C PRO A 177 -1.17 -9.02 -7.37
N GLY A 178 -2.06 -8.67 -6.42
CA GLY A 178 -2.88 -9.65 -5.71
C GLY A 178 -2.08 -10.60 -4.80
N HIS A 179 -0.88 -10.19 -4.39
CA HIS A 179 -0.03 -10.98 -3.51
C HIS A 179 0.31 -10.22 -2.23
N PHE A 180 0.62 -11.00 -1.21
CA PHE A 180 1.32 -10.52 -0.03
C PHE A 180 2.57 -11.36 0.26
N MET A 181 3.44 -10.82 1.10
CA MET A 181 4.63 -11.52 1.65
C MET A 181 4.73 -11.20 3.12
N SER A 182 4.84 -12.25 3.94
CA SER A 182 5.14 -12.14 5.37
C SER A 182 6.59 -12.55 5.65
N SER A 183 7.23 -11.87 6.60
CA SER A 183 8.58 -12.24 7.07
C SER A 183 8.64 -13.62 7.73
N LYS A 184 7.51 -14.19 8.14
CA LYS A 184 7.45 -15.52 8.80
C LYS A 184 7.96 -16.66 7.91
N ASP A 185 7.64 -16.57 6.63
CA ASP A 185 8.01 -17.61 5.65
C ASP A 185 8.70 -17.07 4.40
N ASN A 186 8.72 -15.73 4.24
CA ASN A 186 9.27 -15.03 3.07
C ASN A 186 8.73 -15.53 1.73
N SER A 187 7.53 -16.13 1.74
CA SER A 187 6.86 -16.61 0.54
C SER A 187 5.91 -15.54 -0.02
N LEU A 188 5.80 -15.51 -1.36
CA LEU A 188 4.78 -14.74 -2.05
C LEU A 188 3.50 -15.57 -2.08
N VAL A 189 2.47 -15.09 -1.40
CA VAL A 189 1.15 -15.73 -1.31
C VAL A 189 0.16 -14.93 -2.14
N LYS A 190 -0.52 -15.59 -3.08
CA LYS A 190 -1.62 -15.00 -3.84
C LYS A 190 -2.85 -14.97 -2.94
N TRP A 191 -3.35 -13.76 -2.61
CA TRP A 191 -4.51 -13.56 -1.76
C TRP A 191 -5.80 -13.32 -2.56
N TYR A 192 -5.69 -12.86 -3.82
CA TYR A 192 -6.84 -12.56 -4.66
C TYR A 192 -7.06 -13.64 -5.72
N GLU A 193 -8.16 -14.36 -5.59
CA GLU A 193 -8.63 -15.33 -6.56
C GLU A 193 -10.16 -15.21 -6.65
N ARG A 194 -10.71 -15.15 -7.87
CA ARG A 194 -12.15 -15.01 -8.11
C ARG A 194 -12.54 -15.85 -9.32
N ASP A 195 -13.74 -16.40 -9.29
CA ASP A 195 -14.26 -17.29 -10.35
C ASP A 195 -14.21 -16.65 -11.73
N TRP A 196 -14.47 -15.33 -11.84
CA TRP A 196 -14.43 -14.62 -13.11
C TRP A 196 -13.03 -14.54 -13.75
N MET A 197 -11.97 -14.89 -13.05
CA MET A 197 -10.61 -15.01 -13.60
C MET A 197 -10.42 -16.28 -14.41
N HIS A 198 -11.36 -17.23 -14.32
CA HIS A 198 -11.36 -18.49 -15.08
C HIS A 198 -12.38 -18.42 -16.19
N PHE A 199 -11.93 -18.49 -17.45
CA PHE A 199 -12.79 -18.39 -18.63
C PHE A 199 -13.97 -19.38 -18.60
N ASP A 200 -13.72 -20.62 -18.21
CA ASP A 200 -14.76 -21.67 -18.16
C ASP A 200 -15.89 -21.36 -17.16
N SER A 201 -15.61 -20.59 -16.12
CA SER A 201 -16.60 -20.18 -15.13
C SER A 201 -17.53 -19.05 -15.60
N VAL A 202 -17.14 -18.32 -16.66
CA VAL A 202 -17.87 -17.13 -17.12
C VAL A 202 -18.29 -17.14 -18.57
N LYS A 203 -17.82 -18.11 -19.37
CA LYS A 203 -18.05 -18.16 -20.83
C LYS A 203 -19.51 -18.16 -21.26
N ASP A 204 -20.39 -18.69 -20.41
CA ASP A 204 -21.83 -18.81 -20.68
C ASP A 204 -22.66 -17.70 -19.96
N ASN A 205 -22.00 -16.75 -19.30
CA ASN A 205 -22.70 -15.67 -18.61
C ASN A 205 -23.28 -14.68 -19.62
N SER A 206 -24.53 -14.26 -19.39
CA SER A 206 -25.15 -13.17 -20.15
C SER A 206 -24.75 -11.83 -19.55
N THR A 207 -24.54 -10.84 -20.40
CA THR A 207 -24.25 -9.45 -19.96
C THR A 207 -25.52 -8.62 -19.98
N ASN A 208 -25.81 -7.97 -18.83
CA ASN A 208 -26.80 -6.90 -18.73
C ASN A 208 -26.09 -5.55 -18.77
N LEU A 209 -26.41 -4.71 -19.76
CA LEU A 209 -25.76 -3.42 -19.94
C LEU A 209 -26.13 -2.41 -18.83
N ASP A 210 -27.35 -2.47 -18.32
CA ASP A 210 -27.80 -1.58 -17.24
C ASP A 210 -27.04 -1.92 -15.93
N ASP A 211 -26.89 -3.21 -15.62
CA ASP A 211 -26.10 -3.65 -14.47
C ASP A 211 -24.62 -3.25 -14.59
N LEU A 212 -24.05 -3.35 -15.79
CA LEU A 212 -22.69 -2.92 -16.07
C LEU A 212 -22.52 -1.40 -15.87
N GLN A 213 -23.49 -0.60 -16.36
CA GLN A 213 -23.48 0.85 -16.15
C GLN A 213 -23.54 1.19 -14.67
N ILE A 214 -24.47 0.60 -13.93
CA ILE A 214 -24.62 0.82 -12.48
C ILE A 214 -23.33 0.42 -11.74
N ALA A 215 -22.75 -0.71 -12.09
CA ALA A 215 -21.50 -1.17 -11.47
C ALA A 215 -20.32 -0.19 -11.71
N LEU A 216 -20.21 0.35 -12.94
CA LEU A 216 -19.19 1.33 -13.28
C LEU A 216 -19.41 2.66 -12.54
N GLU A 217 -20.64 3.17 -12.51
CA GLU A 217 -20.99 4.40 -11.78
C GLU A 217 -20.66 4.24 -10.28
N ASN A 218 -21.06 3.12 -9.67
CA ASN A 218 -20.75 2.82 -8.28
C ASN A 218 -19.25 2.70 -8.01
N ALA A 219 -18.47 2.14 -8.94
CA ALA A 219 -17.02 2.07 -8.82
C ALA A 219 -16.39 3.47 -8.84
N VAL A 220 -16.84 4.35 -9.75
CA VAL A 220 -16.39 5.75 -9.79
C VAL A 220 -16.76 6.49 -8.52
N HIS A 221 -18.01 6.36 -8.04
CA HIS A 221 -18.46 7.03 -6.81
C HIS A 221 -17.61 6.66 -5.60
N ARG A 222 -17.28 5.39 -5.41
CA ARG A 222 -16.39 4.96 -4.32
C ARG A 222 -15.00 5.59 -4.38
N GLN A 223 -14.49 5.86 -5.59
CA GLN A 223 -13.17 6.42 -5.80
C GLN A 223 -13.10 7.95 -5.69
N LEU A 224 -14.24 8.63 -5.50
CA LEU A 224 -14.28 10.09 -5.29
C LEU A 224 -13.92 10.51 -3.85
N MET A 225 -13.43 9.60 -3.04
CA MET A 225 -13.00 9.84 -1.66
C MET A 225 -11.83 10.82 -1.62
N SER A 226 -12.06 12.04 -1.13
CA SER A 226 -11.03 13.07 -1.03
C SER A 226 -11.45 14.19 -0.08
N ASP A 227 -10.54 14.62 0.80
CA ASP A 227 -10.73 15.78 1.68
C ASP A 227 -10.16 17.07 1.05
N VAL A 228 -9.59 16.97 -0.16
CA VAL A 228 -9.06 18.09 -0.91
C VAL A 228 -9.81 18.27 -2.24
N PRO A 229 -9.85 19.51 -2.80
CA PRO A 229 -10.45 19.71 -4.12
C PRO A 229 -9.79 18.87 -5.20
N TYR A 230 -10.59 18.28 -6.08
CA TYR A 230 -10.11 17.52 -7.23
C TYR A 230 -10.79 17.97 -8.51
N GLY A 231 -10.16 17.69 -9.65
CA GLY A 231 -10.69 17.95 -10.96
C GLY A 231 -10.59 16.72 -11.85
N VAL A 232 -11.47 16.63 -12.84
CA VAL A 232 -11.48 15.56 -13.84
C VAL A 232 -11.02 16.12 -15.19
N LEU A 233 -9.98 15.50 -15.75
CA LEU A 233 -9.55 15.76 -17.12
C LEU A 233 -10.19 14.72 -18.04
N SER A 234 -11.22 15.13 -18.79
CA SER A 234 -11.83 14.27 -19.80
C SER A 234 -11.17 14.51 -21.13
N VAL A 235 -10.44 13.53 -21.66
CA VAL A 235 -9.77 13.57 -22.97
C VAL A 235 -10.52 12.77 -24.06
N SER A 236 -11.62 12.12 -23.70
CA SER A 236 -12.37 11.20 -24.57
C SER A 236 -13.03 11.89 -25.75
N TYR A 237 -13.36 13.18 -25.67
CA TYR A 237 -13.99 13.93 -26.76
C TYR A 237 -13.17 14.04 -28.04
N THR A 238 -11.85 13.90 -27.95
CA THR A 238 -10.96 14.01 -29.10
C THR A 238 -10.85 12.73 -29.92
N HIS A 239 -11.24 11.58 -29.36
CA HIS A 239 -11.05 10.27 -29.97
C HIS A 239 -12.33 9.47 -30.21
N LEU A 240 -13.50 9.97 -29.79
CA LEU A 240 -14.80 9.32 -29.95
C LEU A 240 -15.64 9.89 -31.11
N ARG A 241 -14.99 10.46 -32.11
CA ARG A 241 -15.61 10.82 -33.40
C ARG A 241 -15.27 9.82 -34.48
#